data_a81858be7e803efefe6db56cee8ef654
#
_entry.id   a81858be7e803efefe6db56cee8ef654
#
_cell.length_a   1.000
_cell.length_b   1.000
_cell.length_c   1.000
_cell.angle_alpha   90.00
_cell.angle_beta   90.00
_cell.angle_gamma   90.00
#
_symmetry.space_group_name_H-M   'P 1'
#
loop_
_entity.id
_entity.type
_entity.pdbx_description
1 polymer ?
#
loop_
_entity_poly.entity_id
_entity_poly.type
_entity_poly.pdbx_seq_one_letter_code
_entity_poly.pdbx_strand_id
1 'polypeptide(L)'
;MKKKLLALLLMSACVFTSLTGCGGEKSKEEQTSTGGQKFTVGFDAEYPPYGFMDDNGDYTGFDLELAAEVCKLNNWELVKQPIVWDNKDNELNSGALDCIWNGFTMNGREDKYTWSDPYVDNSQVVVVAKDSGISAPADLKDKTVGVQAASAALDLLKSEEEGGQKALSDTFKALQEFADYNTAFVELEAGSIDAIAMDIGVAQYQIKNRGDGKYIILEEHLNSEKYAIGFKLGNEELRDKVNKSLHDLKANGKFDELAKKYELSEMTCLE
;
A
#
# COMPACT_ATOMS: atom_id res chain seq x y z
N MET A 1 26.90 61.64 13.97
CA MET A 1 28.21 61.70 14.62
C MET A 1 28.82 60.31 14.47
N LYS A 2 29.74 60.11 13.51
CA LYS A 2 31.22 60.03 13.68
C LYS A 2 31.58 58.97 14.72
N LYS A 3 32.32 57.89 14.52
CA LYS A 3 33.59 57.65 13.79
C LYS A 3 33.84 56.13 13.72
N LYS A 4 34.27 55.54 12.59
CA LYS A 4 35.68 55.22 12.21
C LYS A 4 36.23 53.94 12.86
N LEU A 5 36.42 52.87 12.10
CA LEU A 5 37.67 52.34 11.49
C LEU A 5 38.70 51.79 12.47
N LEU A 6 39.07 50.52 12.36
CA LEU A 6 40.45 50.15 12.03
C LEU A 6 40.59 48.67 11.67
N ALA A 7 41.17 48.41 10.50
CA ALA A 7 41.65 47.12 10.03
C ALA A 7 43.03 46.82 10.64
N LEU A 8 43.35 45.54 10.85
CA LEU A 8 44.76 45.11 10.95
C LEU A 8 44.95 43.78 10.23
N LEU A 9 45.61 43.85 9.09
CA LEU A 9 46.31 42.77 8.39
C LEU A 9 47.52 42.32 9.20
N LEU A 10 47.75 41.02 9.31
CA LEU A 10 49.06 40.47 9.58
C LEU A 10 49.29 39.24 8.68
N MET A 11 50.06 39.48 7.62
CA MET A 11 50.77 38.47 6.86
C MET A 11 51.88 37.87 7.72
N SER A 12 52.04 36.56 7.68
CA SER A 12 53.37 35.97 7.89
C SER A 12 53.52 34.78 7.00
N ALA A 13 54.60 34.82 6.25
CA ALA A 13 55.01 33.95 5.17
C ALA A 13 55.89 32.80 5.64
N CYS A 14 55.89 31.78 4.83
CA CYS A 14 57.01 30.85 4.47
C CYS A 14 57.52 29.88 5.54
N VAL A 15 57.46 28.59 5.23
CA VAL A 15 58.70 27.85 4.83
C VAL A 15 58.34 26.60 4.07
N PHE A 16 58.83 26.49 2.83
CA PHE A 16 58.92 25.25 2.01
C PHE A 16 60.03 24.37 2.56
N THR A 17 59.73 23.13 2.86
CA THR A 17 60.73 22.08 2.87
C THR A 17 60.17 20.89 2.08
N SER A 18 60.72 20.72 0.90
CA SER A 18 60.62 19.52 0.05
C SER A 18 61.47 18.39 0.65
N LEU A 19 60.82 17.26 0.93
CA LEU A 19 61.52 15.97 1.07
C LEU A 19 60.76 14.93 0.25
N THR A 20 61.45 14.49 -0.80
CA THR A 20 61.16 13.33 -1.63
C THR A 20 61.24 12.04 -0.79
N GLY A 21 60.24 11.18 -0.89
CA GLY A 21 60.24 9.84 -0.28
C GLY A 21 59.12 8.96 -0.86
N CYS A 22 59.56 8.01 -1.63
CA CYS A 22 58.91 6.88 -2.30
C CYS A 22 57.62 6.32 -1.70
N GLY A 23 56.69 5.96 -2.62
CA GLY A 23 56.03 4.65 -2.66
C GLY A 23 55.07 4.35 -1.54
N GLY A 24 53.76 4.50 -1.80
CA GLY A 24 52.70 3.95 -1.02
C GLY A 24 51.39 4.08 -1.81
N GLU A 25 50.94 2.99 -2.39
CA GLU A 25 49.61 2.86 -2.96
C GLU A 25 48.56 3.37 -1.93
N LYS A 26 47.90 4.46 -2.28
CA LYS A 26 46.66 4.83 -1.58
C LYS A 26 45.63 3.81 -1.96
N SER A 27 45.45 2.80 -1.12
CA SER A 27 44.22 2.06 -1.05
C SER A 27 43.10 3.07 -0.89
N LYS A 28 42.21 3.17 -1.87
CA LYS A 28 40.89 3.72 -1.70
C LYS A 28 40.25 2.86 -0.61
N GLU A 29 40.07 3.40 0.58
CA GLU A 29 39.10 2.88 1.48
C GLU A 29 37.73 3.07 0.78
N GLU A 30 37.24 2.01 0.12
CA GLU A 30 35.84 1.86 -0.13
C GLU A 30 35.18 1.94 1.24
N GLN A 31 34.50 3.04 1.50
CA GLN A 31 33.48 3.08 2.54
C GLN A 31 32.43 2.04 2.14
N THR A 32 32.58 0.83 2.64
CA THR A 32 31.52 -0.15 2.69
C THR A 32 30.43 0.45 3.56
N SER A 33 29.40 1.05 2.92
CA SER A 33 28.14 1.33 3.57
C SER A 33 27.62 -0.03 4.03
N THR A 34 27.56 -0.24 5.34
CA THR A 34 26.97 -1.43 5.99
C THR A 34 25.43 -1.39 5.97
N GLY A 35 24.82 -0.57 5.13
CA GLY A 35 23.39 -0.55 4.85
C GLY A 35 23.08 -1.40 3.62
N GLY A 36 22.17 -2.35 3.72
CA GLY A 36 21.65 -3.09 2.57
C GLY A 36 21.00 -2.16 1.55
N GLN A 37 20.76 -2.67 0.34
CA GLN A 37 19.97 -1.97 -0.67
C GLN A 37 18.62 -1.54 -0.07
N LYS A 38 18.20 -0.29 -0.28
CA LYS A 38 16.86 0.16 0.12
C LYS A 38 15.80 -0.50 -0.76
N PHE A 39 14.71 -0.88 -0.13
CA PHE A 39 13.51 -1.38 -0.78
C PHE A 39 12.32 -0.57 -0.28
N THR A 40 11.78 0.29 -1.15
CA THR A 40 10.73 1.25 -0.80
C THR A 40 9.36 0.72 -1.21
N VAL A 41 8.53 0.45 -0.23
CA VAL A 41 7.15 -0.04 -0.39
C VAL A 41 6.17 1.11 -0.27
N GLY A 42 5.39 1.36 -1.33
CA GLY A 42 4.29 2.31 -1.32
C GLY A 42 3.00 1.65 -0.83
N PHE A 43 2.30 2.31 0.10
CA PHE A 43 1.05 1.82 0.68
C PHE A 43 0.14 2.95 1.16
N ASP A 44 -1.17 2.68 1.24
CA ASP A 44 -2.16 3.52 1.91
C ASP A 44 -2.14 3.22 3.42
N ALA A 45 -1.85 4.22 4.24
CA ALA A 45 -1.76 4.07 5.69
C ALA A 45 -3.12 3.97 6.42
N GLU A 46 -4.22 4.07 5.67
CA GLU A 46 -5.59 3.95 6.16
C GLU A 46 -6.30 2.67 5.65
N TYR A 47 -5.51 1.62 5.34
CA TYR A 47 -5.99 0.39 4.69
C TYR A 47 -5.73 -0.88 5.53
N PRO A 48 -6.22 -0.92 6.80
CA PRO A 48 -6.09 -2.13 7.61
C PRO A 48 -6.94 -3.29 7.04
N PRO A 49 -6.50 -4.56 7.19
CA PRO A 49 -5.34 -5.03 7.95
C PRO A 49 -4.04 -5.11 7.15
N TYR A 50 -3.98 -4.60 5.91
CA TYR A 50 -2.85 -4.76 4.99
C TYR A 50 -1.73 -3.75 5.25
N GLY A 51 -2.07 -2.44 5.34
CA GLY A 51 -1.13 -1.36 5.67
C GLY A 51 -1.85 -0.26 6.45
N PHE A 52 -1.36 0.07 7.65
CA PHE A 52 -1.98 1.09 8.49
C PHE A 52 -1.03 1.60 9.57
N MET A 53 -1.40 2.70 10.22
CA MET A 53 -0.71 3.19 11.40
C MET A 53 -1.34 2.60 12.65
N ASP A 54 -0.52 2.00 13.53
CA ASP A 54 -0.98 1.47 14.82
C ASP A 54 -1.13 2.56 15.90
N ASP A 55 -1.58 2.19 17.09
CA ASP A 55 -1.79 3.10 18.22
C ASP A 55 -0.49 3.75 18.74
N ASN A 56 0.69 3.20 18.38
CA ASN A 56 1.99 3.75 18.75
C ASN A 56 2.50 4.75 17.71
N GLY A 57 1.83 4.88 16.58
CA GLY A 57 2.24 5.71 15.45
C GLY A 57 3.20 5.01 14.50
N ASP A 58 3.34 3.68 14.59
CA ASP A 58 4.18 2.88 13.71
C ASP A 58 3.35 2.30 12.54
N TYR A 59 3.94 2.27 11.35
CA TYR A 59 3.31 1.61 10.20
C TYR A 59 3.43 0.10 10.31
N THR A 60 2.30 -0.59 10.26
CA THR A 60 2.15 -2.04 10.39
C THR A 60 1.10 -2.58 9.43
N GLY A 61 0.84 -3.88 9.47
CA GLY A 61 -0.14 -4.58 8.64
C GLY A 61 0.46 -5.81 7.99
N PHE A 62 -0.41 -6.68 7.48
CA PHE A 62 -0.03 -7.95 6.88
C PHE A 62 1.03 -7.77 5.79
N ASP A 63 0.79 -6.87 4.85
CA ASP A 63 1.67 -6.63 3.72
C ASP A 63 3.00 -6.01 4.15
N LEU A 64 2.96 -5.05 5.07
CA LEU A 64 4.17 -4.39 5.56
C LEU A 64 5.06 -5.32 6.41
N GLU A 65 4.45 -6.26 7.14
CA GLU A 65 5.23 -7.26 7.88
C GLU A 65 5.79 -8.33 6.95
N LEU A 66 5.04 -8.75 5.91
CA LEU A 66 5.60 -9.60 4.85
C LEU A 66 6.77 -8.92 4.15
N ALA A 67 6.64 -7.64 3.79
CA ALA A 67 7.71 -6.87 3.19
C ALA A 67 8.96 -6.81 4.10
N ALA A 68 8.76 -6.69 5.42
CA ALA A 68 9.87 -6.70 6.37
C ALA A 68 10.59 -8.05 6.39
N GLU A 69 9.87 -9.17 6.33
CA GLU A 69 10.48 -10.51 6.27
C GLU A 69 11.19 -10.74 4.91
N VAL A 70 10.60 -10.28 3.79
CA VAL A 70 11.25 -10.32 2.46
C VAL A 70 12.56 -9.52 2.49
N CYS A 71 12.56 -8.32 3.07
CA CYS A 71 13.77 -7.51 3.23
C CYS A 71 14.85 -8.20 4.06
N LYS A 72 14.49 -8.90 5.14
CA LYS A 72 15.43 -9.69 5.95
C LYS A 72 16.08 -10.80 5.13
N LEU A 73 15.31 -11.53 4.33
CA LEU A 73 15.84 -12.62 3.48
C LEU A 73 16.83 -12.10 2.43
N ASN A 74 16.63 -10.89 1.93
CA ASN A 74 17.45 -10.29 0.88
C ASN A 74 18.55 -9.35 1.40
N ASN A 75 18.66 -9.16 2.72
CA ASN A 75 19.55 -8.17 3.34
C ASN A 75 19.29 -6.75 2.81
N TRP A 76 18.00 -6.38 2.65
CA TRP A 76 17.56 -5.05 2.25
C TRP A 76 17.12 -4.21 3.46
N GLU A 77 17.20 -2.88 3.31
CA GLU A 77 16.61 -1.92 4.25
C GLU A 77 15.19 -1.58 3.79
N LEU A 78 14.17 -1.98 4.56
CA LEU A 78 12.77 -1.64 4.25
C LEU A 78 12.51 -0.15 4.51
N VAL A 79 11.99 0.53 3.48
CA VAL A 79 11.44 1.89 3.58
C VAL A 79 9.93 1.80 3.39
N LYS A 80 9.16 2.06 4.44
CA LYS A 80 7.70 2.12 4.38
C LYS A 80 7.29 3.54 3.99
N GLN A 81 6.77 3.71 2.77
CA GLN A 81 6.39 5.01 2.22
C GLN A 81 4.87 5.13 2.12
N PRO A 82 4.21 5.84 3.06
CA PRO A 82 2.79 6.13 2.92
C PRO A 82 2.56 7.03 1.71
N ILE A 83 1.53 6.72 0.94
CA ILE A 83 1.17 7.46 -0.28
C ILE A 83 -0.31 7.86 -0.24
N VAL A 84 -0.67 8.87 -1.00
CA VAL A 84 -2.06 9.10 -1.39
C VAL A 84 -2.39 8.10 -2.49
N TRP A 85 -3.40 7.25 -2.26
CA TRP A 85 -3.68 6.10 -3.13
C TRP A 85 -3.90 6.48 -4.60
N ASP A 86 -4.56 7.59 -4.85
CA ASP A 86 -4.78 8.13 -6.21
C ASP A 86 -3.48 8.49 -6.95
N ASN A 87 -2.37 8.72 -6.23
CA ASN A 87 -1.08 9.08 -6.82
C ASN A 87 -0.12 7.89 -7.00
N LYS A 88 -0.52 6.67 -6.67
CA LYS A 88 0.33 5.46 -6.66
C LYS A 88 1.11 5.23 -7.95
N ASP A 89 0.46 5.45 -9.09
CA ASP A 89 1.06 5.20 -10.41
C ASP A 89 2.19 6.19 -10.72
N ASN A 90 1.99 7.45 -10.36
CA ASN A 90 3.01 8.48 -10.56
C ASN A 90 4.24 8.22 -9.68
N GLU A 91 4.03 7.83 -8.42
CA GLU A 91 5.13 7.54 -7.50
C GLU A 91 5.92 6.30 -7.91
N LEU A 92 5.24 5.22 -8.32
CA LEU A 92 5.88 4.02 -8.85
C LEU A 92 6.64 4.30 -10.15
N ASN A 93 6.02 5.00 -11.10
CA ASN A 93 6.61 5.27 -12.41
C ASN A 93 7.81 6.23 -12.34
N SER A 94 7.81 7.16 -11.37
CA SER A 94 8.93 8.06 -11.12
C SER A 94 10.14 7.36 -10.51
N GLY A 95 9.96 6.16 -9.94
CA GLY A 95 10.99 5.44 -9.21
C GLY A 95 11.13 5.88 -7.75
N ALA A 96 10.15 6.62 -7.22
CA ALA A 96 10.09 6.92 -5.78
C ALA A 96 9.77 5.68 -4.95
N LEU A 97 9.08 4.71 -5.56
CA LEU A 97 8.73 3.42 -4.99
C LEU A 97 9.38 2.28 -5.80
N ASP A 98 9.76 1.21 -5.13
CA ASP A 98 10.17 -0.04 -5.76
C ASP A 98 8.95 -0.91 -6.09
N CYS A 99 7.91 -0.87 -5.27
CA CYS A 99 6.64 -1.55 -5.50
C CYS A 99 5.48 -0.87 -4.78
N ILE A 100 4.26 -1.24 -5.20
CA ILE A 100 3.01 -1.01 -4.47
C ILE A 100 2.64 -2.33 -3.80
N TRP A 101 2.52 -2.33 -2.47
CA TRP A 101 2.19 -3.52 -1.69
C TRP A 101 1.22 -3.16 -0.58
N ASN A 102 -0.09 -3.31 -0.86
CA ASN A 102 -1.17 -2.84 0.03
C ASN A 102 -2.53 -3.44 -0.33
N GLY A 103 -2.67 -4.77 -0.31
CA GLY A 103 -3.92 -5.36 -0.80
C GLY A 103 -4.24 -4.90 -2.21
N PHE A 104 -3.30 -5.07 -3.14
CA PHE A 104 -3.38 -4.45 -4.44
C PHE A 104 -3.95 -5.39 -5.49
N THR A 105 -5.18 -5.11 -5.94
CA THR A 105 -5.90 -5.91 -6.93
C THR A 105 -5.18 -5.91 -8.27
N MET A 106 -4.85 -7.12 -8.75
CA MET A 106 -4.24 -7.30 -10.07
C MET A 106 -5.27 -7.38 -11.20
N ASN A 107 -6.47 -7.89 -10.92
CA ASN A 107 -7.52 -8.07 -11.91
C ASN A 107 -7.93 -6.76 -12.58
N GLY A 108 -7.98 -6.75 -13.91
CA GLY A 108 -8.24 -5.56 -14.72
C GLY A 108 -7.06 -4.59 -14.83
N ARG A 109 -5.88 -4.97 -14.31
CA ARG A 109 -4.66 -4.17 -14.33
C ARG A 109 -3.44 -4.98 -14.76
N GLU A 110 -3.65 -6.14 -15.36
CA GLU A 110 -2.62 -7.12 -15.70
C GLU A 110 -1.52 -6.56 -16.60
N ASP A 111 -1.88 -5.64 -17.49
CA ASP A 111 -0.98 -5.00 -18.46
C ASP A 111 -0.34 -3.69 -17.95
N LYS A 112 -0.71 -3.22 -16.76
CA LYS A 112 -0.23 -1.94 -16.21
C LYS A 112 1.02 -2.06 -15.35
N TYR A 113 1.25 -3.26 -14.80
CA TYR A 113 2.33 -3.53 -13.85
C TYR A 113 3.02 -4.85 -14.16
N THR A 114 4.22 -5.02 -13.65
CA THR A 114 4.82 -6.34 -13.47
C THR A 114 4.36 -6.86 -12.12
N TRP A 115 3.56 -7.93 -12.12
CA TRP A 115 2.93 -8.47 -10.93
C TRP A 115 3.72 -9.60 -10.30
N SER A 116 3.68 -9.70 -8.97
CA SER A 116 4.05 -10.91 -8.25
C SER A 116 3.05 -12.03 -8.52
N ASP A 117 3.34 -13.23 -8.03
CA ASP A 117 2.32 -14.25 -7.86
C ASP A 117 1.25 -13.73 -6.89
N PRO A 118 -0.04 -14.05 -7.11
CA PRO A 118 -1.09 -13.65 -6.21
C PRO A 118 -0.94 -14.36 -4.86
N TYR A 119 -1.22 -13.64 -3.77
CA TYR A 119 -1.03 -14.14 -2.42
C TYR A 119 -2.28 -14.10 -1.54
N VAL A 120 -3.31 -13.33 -1.94
CA VAL A 120 -4.61 -13.22 -1.25
C VAL A 120 -5.74 -13.28 -2.26
N ASP A 121 -6.74 -14.11 -1.99
CA ASP A 121 -8.04 -14.06 -2.65
C ASP A 121 -8.87 -12.95 -2.01
N ASN A 122 -9.44 -12.06 -2.82
CA ASN A 122 -10.25 -10.94 -2.40
C ASN A 122 -11.61 -10.93 -3.10
N SER A 123 -12.52 -10.12 -2.59
CA SER A 123 -13.80 -9.81 -3.22
C SER A 123 -14.17 -8.36 -2.95
N GLN A 124 -14.78 -7.72 -3.93
CA GLN A 124 -15.45 -6.44 -3.70
C GLN A 124 -16.84 -6.71 -3.14
N VAL A 125 -17.15 -6.08 -2.02
CA VAL A 125 -18.40 -6.27 -1.27
C VAL A 125 -19.08 -4.93 -1.00
N VAL A 126 -20.31 -5.00 -0.50
CA VAL A 126 -21.04 -3.82 -0.05
C VAL A 126 -21.25 -3.90 1.45
N VAL A 127 -20.88 -2.84 2.15
CA VAL A 127 -21.14 -2.63 3.58
C VAL A 127 -22.28 -1.65 3.74
N VAL A 128 -23.23 -1.99 4.62
CA VAL A 128 -24.40 -1.14 4.96
C VAL A 128 -24.61 -1.11 6.46
N ALA A 129 -25.34 -0.09 6.95
CA ALA A 129 -25.84 -0.14 8.31
C ALA A 129 -26.82 -1.31 8.46
N LYS A 130 -26.76 -2.02 9.59
CA LYS A 130 -27.60 -3.20 9.86
C LYS A 130 -29.09 -2.93 9.72
N ASP A 131 -29.51 -1.73 10.11
CA ASP A 131 -30.92 -1.32 10.12
C ASP A 131 -31.30 -0.54 8.84
N SER A 132 -30.47 -0.53 7.80
CA SER A 132 -30.70 0.20 6.56
C SER A 132 -31.88 -0.33 5.72
N GLY A 133 -32.26 -1.60 5.91
CA GLY A 133 -33.22 -2.30 5.06
C GLY A 133 -32.67 -2.72 3.70
N ILE A 134 -31.36 -2.53 3.45
CA ILE A 134 -30.64 -2.98 2.24
C ILE A 134 -30.15 -4.40 2.51
N SER A 135 -30.49 -5.35 1.64
CA SER A 135 -30.16 -6.77 1.81
C SER A 135 -29.44 -7.39 0.59
N ALA A 136 -29.51 -6.73 -0.56
CA ALA A 136 -28.83 -7.16 -1.79
C ALA A 136 -28.34 -5.95 -2.59
N PRO A 137 -27.38 -6.12 -3.51
CA PRO A 137 -26.88 -5.03 -4.37
C PRO A 137 -27.98 -4.33 -5.17
N ALA A 138 -29.06 -5.05 -5.57
CA ALA A 138 -30.19 -4.46 -6.27
C ALA A 138 -30.94 -3.39 -5.44
N ASP A 139 -30.88 -3.45 -4.09
CA ASP A 139 -31.52 -2.48 -3.18
C ASP A 139 -30.77 -1.13 -3.15
N LEU A 140 -29.58 -1.06 -3.78
CA LEU A 140 -28.79 0.18 -3.91
C LEU A 140 -29.38 1.16 -4.93
N LYS A 141 -30.44 0.77 -5.65
CA LYS A 141 -31.15 1.69 -6.54
C LYS A 141 -31.62 2.91 -5.76
N ASP A 142 -31.37 4.10 -6.35
CA ASP A 142 -31.66 5.43 -5.77
C ASP A 142 -30.94 5.72 -4.43
N LYS A 143 -29.89 4.94 -4.09
CA LYS A 143 -29.03 5.12 -2.91
C LYS A 143 -27.73 5.84 -3.26
N THR A 144 -27.12 6.49 -2.27
CA THR A 144 -25.78 7.05 -2.37
C THR A 144 -24.77 6.02 -1.89
N VAL A 145 -23.87 5.58 -2.77
CA VAL A 145 -22.83 4.59 -2.48
C VAL A 145 -21.48 5.27 -2.40
N GLY A 146 -20.76 5.07 -1.30
CA GLY A 146 -19.39 5.53 -1.10
C GLY A 146 -18.38 4.52 -1.63
N VAL A 147 -17.24 5.00 -2.11
CA VAL A 147 -16.12 4.18 -2.60
C VAL A 147 -14.82 4.95 -2.45
N GLN A 148 -13.68 4.26 -2.27
CA GLN A 148 -12.39 4.95 -2.28
C GLN A 148 -12.00 5.35 -3.72
N ALA A 149 -11.45 6.55 -3.88
CA ALA A 149 -10.93 7.02 -5.16
C ALA A 149 -9.81 6.11 -5.67
N ALA A 150 -9.77 5.85 -6.98
CA ALA A 150 -8.79 5.00 -7.67
C ALA A 150 -8.69 3.56 -7.11
N SER A 151 -9.72 3.07 -6.40
CA SER A 151 -9.82 1.70 -5.89
C SER A 151 -10.29 0.72 -6.98
N ALA A 152 -10.12 -0.59 -6.71
CA ALA A 152 -10.67 -1.64 -7.56
C ALA A 152 -12.22 -1.64 -7.55
N ALA A 153 -12.83 -1.33 -6.40
CA ALA A 153 -14.28 -1.16 -6.29
C ALA A 153 -14.80 -0.06 -7.24
N LEU A 154 -14.11 1.08 -7.30
CA LEU A 154 -14.47 2.17 -8.21
C LEU A 154 -14.34 1.77 -9.67
N ASP A 155 -13.22 1.11 -10.04
CA ASP A 155 -13.00 0.61 -11.41
C ASP A 155 -14.10 -0.37 -11.80
N LEU A 156 -14.43 -1.33 -10.91
CA LEU A 156 -15.49 -2.32 -11.11
C LEU A 156 -16.87 -1.65 -11.32
N LEU A 157 -17.22 -0.66 -10.50
CA LEU A 157 -18.49 0.06 -10.57
C LEU A 157 -18.59 0.98 -11.81
N LYS A 158 -17.47 1.31 -12.45
CA LYS A 158 -17.41 2.09 -13.68
C LYS A 158 -17.22 1.24 -14.94
N SER A 159 -16.92 -0.06 -14.79
CA SER A 159 -16.60 -0.95 -15.90
C SER A 159 -17.86 -1.42 -16.65
N GLU A 160 -17.83 -1.29 -17.99
CA GLU A 160 -18.81 -1.86 -18.93
C GLU A 160 -18.37 -3.22 -19.47
N GLU A 161 -17.17 -3.70 -19.11
CA GLU A 161 -16.63 -4.98 -19.53
C GLU A 161 -17.37 -6.15 -18.89
N GLU A 162 -17.13 -7.36 -19.37
CA GLU A 162 -17.71 -8.57 -18.79
C GLU A 162 -17.29 -8.70 -17.31
N GLY A 163 -18.26 -8.87 -16.41
CA GLY A 163 -18.06 -8.88 -14.97
C GLY A 163 -18.05 -7.50 -14.32
N GLY A 164 -18.06 -6.40 -15.09
CA GLY A 164 -18.20 -5.04 -14.57
C GLY A 164 -19.56 -4.76 -13.96
N GLN A 165 -19.65 -3.79 -13.08
CA GLN A 165 -20.85 -3.46 -12.31
C GLN A 165 -21.45 -2.08 -12.67
N LYS A 166 -21.11 -1.56 -13.87
CA LYS A 166 -21.63 -0.25 -14.30
C LYS A 166 -23.15 -0.23 -14.39
N ALA A 167 -23.78 -1.31 -14.87
CA ALA A 167 -25.25 -1.40 -14.94
C ALA A 167 -25.92 -1.29 -13.56
N LEU A 168 -25.27 -1.79 -12.50
CA LEU A 168 -25.70 -1.62 -11.13
C LEU A 168 -25.48 -0.17 -10.67
N SER A 169 -24.27 0.37 -10.85
CA SER A 169 -23.94 1.72 -10.40
C SER A 169 -24.75 2.83 -11.09
N ASP A 170 -25.18 2.61 -12.34
CA ASP A 170 -26.08 3.53 -13.07
C ASP A 170 -27.48 3.64 -12.43
N THR A 171 -27.85 2.71 -11.52
CA THR A 171 -29.09 2.79 -10.76
C THR A 171 -28.97 3.61 -9.48
N PHE A 172 -27.74 3.92 -9.05
CA PHE A 172 -27.49 4.68 -7.83
C PHE A 172 -27.98 6.13 -7.95
N LYS A 173 -28.37 6.71 -6.84
CA LYS A 173 -28.57 8.16 -6.77
C LYS A 173 -27.26 8.92 -7.00
N ALA A 174 -26.18 8.42 -6.38
CA ALA A 174 -24.84 8.94 -6.55
C ALA A 174 -23.79 7.87 -6.20
N LEU A 175 -22.66 7.89 -6.89
CA LEU A 175 -21.43 7.20 -6.51
C LEU A 175 -20.46 8.27 -6.00
N GLN A 176 -20.16 8.25 -4.68
CA GLN A 176 -19.35 9.26 -4.02
C GLN A 176 -17.96 8.74 -3.71
N GLU A 177 -16.95 9.44 -4.20
CA GLU A 177 -15.55 9.06 -4.01
C GLU A 177 -14.98 9.70 -2.74
N PHE A 178 -14.20 8.94 -1.97
CA PHE A 178 -13.51 9.35 -0.75
C PHE A 178 -12.00 9.07 -0.88
N ALA A 179 -11.18 9.81 -0.14
CA ALA A 179 -9.74 9.57 -0.13
C ALA A 179 -9.39 8.22 0.52
N ASP A 180 -10.15 7.81 1.55
CA ASP A 180 -9.96 6.59 2.33
C ASP A 180 -11.30 6.04 2.85
N TYR A 181 -11.28 4.78 3.28
CA TYR A 181 -12.49 4.13 3.81
C TYR A 181 -12.86 4.58 5.21
N ASN A 182 -11.93 5.11 6.04
CA ASN A 182 -12.28 5.66 7.33
C ASN A 182 -13.24 6.85 7.18
N THR A 183 -12.94 7.74 6.22
CA THR A 183 -13.81 8.86 5.87
C THR A 183 -15.16 8.38 5.33
N ALA A 184 -15.20 7.36 4.46
CA ALA A 184 -16.44 6.79 3.96
C ALA A 184 -17.32 6.21 5.10
N PHE A 185 -16.72 5.52 6.08
CA PHE A 185 -17.44 5.03 7.25
C PHE A 185 -18.01 6.15 8.13
N VAL A 186 -17.31 7.27 8.30
CA VAL A 186 -17.82 8.44 9.01
C VAL A 186 -19.08 8.98 8.31
N GLU A 187 -19.09 9.04 6.99
CA GLU A 187 -20.24 9.49 6.22
C GLU A 187 -21.40 8.47 6.23
N LEU A 188 -21.09 7.16 6.26
CA LEU A 188 -22.09 6.12 6.44
C LEU A 188 -22.74 6.22 7.84
N GLU A 189 -21.94 6.45 8.88
CA GLU A 189 -22.44 6.62 10.26
C GLU A 189 -23.29 7.89 10.40
N ALA A 190 -22.94 8.96 9.70
CA ALA A 190 -23.71 10.20 9.64
C ALA A 190 -25.00 10.10 8.80
N GLY A 191 -25.16 9.02 8.01
CA GLY A 191 -26.28 8.85 7.08
C GLY A 191 -26.20 9.73 5.82
N SER A 192 -25.03 10.26 5.52
CA SER A 192 -24.78 11.03 4.29
C SER A 192 -24.69 10.13 3.07
N ILE A 193 -24.24 8.89 3.27
CA ILE A 193 -24.27 7.79 2.30
C ILE A 193 -25.02 6.59 2.87
N ASP A 194 -25.54 5.73 2.00
CA ASP A 194 -26.35 4.56 2.36
C ASP A 194 -25.53 3.27 2.44
N ALA A 195 -24.41 3.19 1.69
CA ALA A 195 -23.58 1.99 1.57
C ALA A 195 -22.14 2.35 1.21
N ILE A 196 -21.20 1.42 1.41
CA ILE A 196 -19.81 1.52 0.97
C ILE A 196 -19.49 0.27 0.13
N ALA A 197 -18.96 0.47 -1.09
CA ALA A 197 -18.36 -0.59 -1.90
C ALA A 197 -16.87 -0.66 -1.59
N MET A 198 -16.38 -1.84 -1.18
CA MET A 198 -15.01 -1.99 -0.69
C MET A 198 -14.54 -3.44 -0.67
N ASP A 199 -13.27 -3.62 -0.37
CA ASP A 199 -12.60 -4.92 -0.24
C ASP A 199 -13.04 -5.65 1.03
N ILE A 200 -13.31 -6.98 0.92
CA ILE A 200 -13.88 -7.77 2.02
C ILE A 200 -12.98 -7.81 3.26
N GLY A 201 -11.66 -7.96 3.09
CA GLY A 201 -10.73 -8.00 4.23
C GLY A 201 -10.71 -6.68 5.01
N VAL A 202 -10.77 -5.56 4.29
CA VAL A 202 -10.87 -4.22 4.91
C VAL A 202 -12.23 -4.03 5.56
N ALA A 203 -13.33 -4.46 4.91
CA ALA A 203 -14.67 -4.41 5.45
C ALA A 203 -14.79 -5.17 6.79
N GLN A 204 -14.28 -6.40 6.83
CA GLN A 204 -14.29 -7.23 8.05
C GLN A 204 -13.52 -6.55 9.20
N TYR A 205 -12.31 -6.03 8.91
CA TYR A 205 -11.53 -5.31 9.91
C TYR A 205 -12.24 -4.06 10.42
N GLN A 206 -12.77 -3.23 9.52
CA GLN A 206 -13.47 -1.99 9.88
C GLN A 206 -14.72 -2.24 10.72
N ILE A 207 -15.54 -3.24 10.34
CA ILE A 207 -16.76 -3.60 11.08
C ILE A 207 -16.41 -4.07 12.49
N LYS A 208 -15.44 -4.97 12.63
CA LYS A 208 -14.98 -5.48 13.91
C LYS A 208 -14.53 -4.37 14.86
N ASN A 209 -13.77 -3.39 14.36
CA ASN A 209 -13.22 -2.32 15.19
C ASN A 209 -14.21 -1.16 15.47
N ARG A 210 -15.28 -1.03 14.68
CA ARG A 210 -16.31 0.00 14.89
C ARG A 210 -17.46 -0.49 15.80
N GLY A 211 -17.45 -1.74 16.20
CA GLY A 211 -18.41 -2.37 17.10
C GLY A 211 -19.35 -3.33 16.39
N ASP A 212 -19.37 -4.55 16.89
CA ASP A 212 -20.20 -5.63 16.38
C ASP A 212 -21.68 -5.26 16.29
N GLY A 213 -22.26 -5.58 15.15
CA GLY A 213 -23.70 -5.45 14.92
C GLY A 213 -24.20 -4.08 14.47
N LYS A 214 -23.34 -3.10 14.24
CA LYS A 214 -23.73 -1.82 13.63
C LYS A 214 -23.84 -1.92 12.10
N TYR A 215 -22.96 -2.67 11.48
CA TYR A 215 -22.84 -2.83 10.03
C TYR A 215 -22.89 -4.29 9.63
N ILE A 216 -23.25 -4.54 8.39
CA ILE A 216 -23.23 -5.86 7.76
C ILE A 216 -22.57 -5.76 6.38
N ILE A 217 -21.93 -6.84 5.97
CA ILE A 217 -21.53 -7.09 4.58
C ILE A 217 -22.69 -7.81 3.91
N LEU A 218 -23.12 -7.37 2.73
CA LEU A 218 -24.11 -8.07 1.94
C LEU A 218 -23.56 -9.44 1.50
N GLU A 219 -24.42 -10.47 1.51
CA GLU A 219 -24.04 -11.85 1.16
C GLU A 219 -23.61 -11.97 -0.31
N GLU A 220 -24.23 -11.19 -1.19
CA GLU A 220 -23.88 -11.17 -2.63
C GLU A 220 -22.70 -10.24 -2.83
N HIS A 221 -21.56 -10.79 -3.25
CA HIS A 221 -20.35 -10.05 -3.60
C HIS A 221 -20.47 -9.44 -4.99
N LEU A 222 -19.82 -8.29 -5.20
CA LEU A 222 -19.78 -7.62 -6.51
C LEU A 222 -18.88 -8.35 -7.51
N ASN A 223 -17.78 -8.96 -7.02
CA ASN A 223 -16.86 -9.81 -7.80
C ASN A 223 -16.00 -10.68 -6.88
N SER A 224 -15.11 -11.47 -7.52
CA SER A 224 -13.94 -12.10 -6.88
C SER A 224 -12.68 -11.70 -7.64
N GLU A 225 -11.60 -11.46 -6.91
CA GLU A 225 -10.35 -10.96 -7.46
C GLU A 225 -9.15 -11.43 -6.62
N LYS A 226 -7.93 -11.07 -7.03
CA LYS A 226 -6.70 -11.47 -6.35
C LYS A 226 -5.83 -10.26 -6.08
N TYR A 227 -5.16 -10.28 -4.91
CA TYR A 227 -4.10 -9.35 -4.58
C TYR A 227 -2.75 -9.89 -4.97
N ALA A 228 -1.94 -9.00 -5.53
CA ALA A 228 -0.54 -9.23 -5.84
C ALA A 228 0.27 -7.95 -5.60
N ILE A 229 1.59 -8.06 -5.59
CA ILE A 229 2.49 -6.91 -5.46
C ILE A 229 2.70 -6.31 -6.84
N GLY A 230 2.45 -5.01 -7.00
CA GLY A 230 2.64 -4.30 -8.25
C GLY A 230 4.02 -3.64 -8.33
N PHE A 231 4.81 -4.04 -9.32
CA PHE A 231 6.09 -3.41 -9.66
C PHE A 231 5.94 -2.57 -10.91
N LYS A 232 6.85 -1.61 -11.12
CA LYS A 232 6.92 -0.88 -12.39
C LYS A 232 6.99 -1.86 -13.54
N LEU A 233 6.21 -1.62 -14.59
CA LEU A 233 6.16 -2.48 -15.78
C LEU A 233 7.57 -2.70 -16.34
N GLY A 234 7.96 -3.95 -16.55
CA GLY A 234 9.27 -4.39 -17.03
C GLY A 234 10.31 -4.64 -15.91
N ASN A 235 9.94 -4.54 -14.63
CA ASN A 235 10.86 -4.81 -13.51
C ASN A 235 10.75 -6.26 -13.01
N GLU A 236 10.97 -7.23 -13.92
CA GLU A 236 10.87 -8.66 -13.62
C GLU A 236 11.95 -9.12 -12.63
N GLU A 237 13.17 -8.56 -12.70
CA GLU A 237 14.27 -8.99 -11.83
C GLU A 237 13.94 -8.77 -10.35
N LEU A 238 13.38 -7.61 -10.01
CA LEU A 238 12.99 -7.31 -8.63
C LEU A 238 11.79 -8.14 -8.21
N ARG A 239 10.78 -8.27 -9.10
CA ARG A 239 9.62 -9.10 -8.89
C ARG A 239 10.00 -10.56 -8.59
N ASP A 240 10.92 -11.14 -9.36
CA ASP A 240 11.34 -12.54 -9.19
C ASP A 240 12.05 -12.77 -7.85
N LYS A 241 12.86 -11.80 -7.39
CA LYS A 241 13.48 -11.85 -6.06
C LYS A 241 12.44 -11.82 -4.94
N VAL A 242 11.43 -10.95 -5.07
CA VAL A 242 10.35 -10.85 -4.08
C VAL A 242 9.48 -12.10 -4.10
N ASN A 243 9.08 -12.61 -5.28
CA ASN A 243 8.33 -13.85 -5.41
C ASN A 243 9.05 -15.02 -4.74
N LYS A 244 10.35 -15.21 -5.06
CA LYS A 244 11.13 -16.26 -4.42
C LYS A 244 11.07 -16.15 -2.88
N SER A 245 11.21 -14.94 -2.36
CA SER A 245 11.17 -14.71 -0.91
C SER A 245 9.79 -14.99 -0.32
N LEU A 246 8.70 -14.67 -1.03
CA LEU A 246 7.34 -15.01 -0.60
C LEU A 246 7.14 -16.53 -0.50
N HIS A 247 7.59 -17.29 -1.51
CA HIS A 247 7.53 -18.76 -1.47
C HIS A 247 8.43 -19.34 -0.37
N ASP A 248 9.62 -18.79 -0.14
CA ASP A 248 10.49 -19.18 0.98
C ASP A 248 9.79 -18.94 2.35
N LEU A 249 9.06 -17.80 2.49
CA LEU A 249 8.27 -17.49 3.71
C LEU A 249 7.06 -18.42 3.86
N LYS A 250 6.42 -18.79 2.75
CA LYS A 250 5.34 -19.78 2.76
C LYS A 250 5.87 -21.14 3.18
N ALA A 251 6.96 -21.61 2.57
CA ALA A 251 7.57 -22.91 2.85
C ALA A 251 8.04 -23.05 4.30
N ASN A 252 8.50 -21.97 4.95
CA ASN A 252 8.96 -21.98 6.34
C ASN A 252 7.86 -21.66 7.36
N GLY A 253 6.62 -21.39 6.91
CA GLY A 253 5.44 -21.13 7.74
C GLY A 253 5.31 -19.69 8.24
N LYS A 254 6.26 -18.78 7.92
CA LYS A 254 6.19 -17.38 8.37
C LYS A 254 5.05 -16.61 7.70
N PHE A 255 4.77 -16.89 6.42
CA PHE A 255 3.63 -16.35 5.71
C PHE A 255 2.31 -16.67 6.42
N ASP A 256 2.11 -17.96 6.77
CA ASP A 256 0.89 -18.41 7.44
C ASP A 256 0.77 -17.89 8.88
N GLU A 257 1.92 -17.74 9.59
CA GLU A 257 1.94 -17.08 10.90
C GLU A 257 1.42 -15.64 10.82
N LEU A 258 1.86 -14.86 9.82
CA LEU A 258 1.42 -13.50 9.61
C LEU A 258 -0.04 -13.44 9.15
N ALA A 259 -0.46 -14.32 8.23
CA ALA A 259 -1.85 -14.42 7.81
C ALA A 259 -2.78 -14.69 9.01
N LYS A 260 -2.38 -15.58 9.91
CA LYS A 260 -3.11 -15.86 11.14
C LYS A 260 -3.15 -14.66 12.10
N LYS A 261 -2.04 -13.93 12.24
CA LYS A 261 -1.96 -12.72 13.08
C LYS A 261 -2.98 -11.67 12.66
N TYR A 262 -3.18 -11.51 11.35
CA TYR A 262 -4.09 -10.53 10.78
C TYR A 262 -5.48 -11.09 10.41
N GLU A 263 -5.78 -12.34 10.82
CA GLU A 263 -7.07 -13.02 10.60
C GLU A 263 -7.40 -13.21 9.10
N LEU A 264 -6.36 -13.36 8.25
CA LEU A 264 -6.47 -13.52 6.80
C LEU A 264 -6.25 -14.96 6.32
N SER A 265 -6.10 -15.96 7.23
CA SER A 265 -5.73 -17.32 6.86
C SER A 265 -6.63 -17.97 5.80
N GLU A 266 -7.94 -17.70 5.86
CA GLU A 266 -8.91 -18.25 4.91
C GLU A 266 -8.92 -17.52 3.54
N MET A 267 -8.20 -16.40 3.46
CA MET A 267 -8.12 -15.58 2.24
C MET A 267 -6.80 -15.75 1.51
N THR A 268 -5.82 -16.47 2.08
CA THR A 268 -4.52 -16.65 1.42
C THR A 268 -4.58 -17.67 0.31
N CYS A 269 -3.93 -17.38 -0.84
CA CYS A 269 -3.90 -18.25 -2.02
C CYS A 269 -2.48 -18.53 -2.57
N LEU A 270 -1.44 -18.11 -1.85
CA LEU A 270 -0.05 -18.42 -2.23
C LEU A 270 0.24 -19.91 -1.99
N GLU A 271 0.62 -20.65 -3.07
CA GLU A 271 0.94 -22.06 -3.05
C GLU A 271 2.44 -22.33 -2.77
#